data_8f644efc90b0b076f6c960df2d620195
#
_entry.id   8f644efc90b0b076f6c960df2d620195
#
_cell.length_a   1.000
_cell.length_b   1.000
_cell.length_c   1.000
_cell.angle_alpha   90.00
_cell.angle_beta   90.00
_cell.angle_gamma   90.00
#
_symmetry.space_group_name_H-M   'P 1'
#
loop_
_entity.id
_entity.type
_entity.pdbx_description
1 polymer ?
#
loop_
_entity_poly.entity_id
_entity_poly.type
_entity_poly.pdbx_seq_one_letter_code
_entity_poly.pdbx_strand_id
1 'polypeptide(L)'
;MADLLTDVAKRAGVSLATASRAFGEPDRVAAATRDRVLAAAAALGYVAPSNPGGRTFGVIVPDISNAVFAALVKSIQSQAWHGRHRMVLSDTNEEASRERELLTMARGVDGVILCSPRLPAHEIRALIGSTPIVVINREVEQTTSLLLEADQGLRQAVEHLAALGHRVIAYVNGPASSWANDARRRSIEQAAASSGVEIVAVGNQAATVHGGLAAAASVAATSATAVIAYNDLVALGLRSGLRQLSIDCPGDMSVVGIDDLDVAAASEPELTSVRVAIEHGGSLSLELLLERISGRAAAPGVIRLESQLIVRRSTAVARERATSLLDHLRP
;
A
#
# COMPACT_ATOMS: atom_id res chain seq x y z
N MET A 1 34.78 5.85 19.06
CA MET A 1 33.63 6.69 19.48
C MET A 1 33.34 7.61 18.32
N ALA A 2 32.10 7.64 17.88
CA ALA A 2 31.74 8.55 16.78
C ALA A 2 31.84 9.99 17.31
N ASP A 3 32.69 10.81 16.67
CA ASP A 3 32.82 12.21 17.02
C ASP A 3 31.49 12.91 16.76
N LEU A 4 30.91 13.46 17.82
CA LEU A 4 29.62 14.11 17.78
C LEU A 4 29.77 15.55 17.28
N LEU A 5 28.73 16.13 16.71
CA LEU A 5 28.66 17.55 16.34
C LEU A 5 29.05 18.47 17.52
N THR A 6 28.81 17.99 18.73
CA THR A 6 29.21 18.65 19.98
C THR A 6 30.73 18.85 20.07
N ASP A 7 31.50 17.84 19.61
CA ASP A 7 32.97 17.91 19.64
C ASP A 7 33.50 18.85 18.55
N VAL A 8 32.83 18.86 17.39
CA VAL A 8 33.10 19.85 16.32
C VAL A 8 32.84 21.28 16.82
N ALA A 9 31.69 21.51 17.45
CA ALA A 9 31.34 22.83 18.02
C ALA A 9 32.37 23.29 19.05
N LYS A 10 32.77 22.41 19.97
CA LYS A 10 33.78 22.67 21.00
C LYS A 10 35.14 22.99 20.38
N ARG A 11 35.58 22.21 19.40
CA ARG A 11 36.86 22.40 18.70
C ARG A 11 36.89 23.69 17.86
N ALA A 12 35.75 24.03 17.23
CA ALA A 12 35.61 25.27 16.45
C ALA A 12 35.37 26.52 17.29
N GLY A 13 35.17 26.38 18.61
CA GLY A 13 34.90 27.50 19.53
C GLY A 13 33.57 28.20 19.25
N VAL A 14 32.54 27.42 18.93
CA VAL A 14 31.19 27.93 18.63
C VAL A 14 30.11 27.16 19.39
N SER A 15 28.91 27.72 19.44
CA SER A 15 27.75 26.97 19.99
C SER A 15 27.39 25.80 19.10
N LEU A 16 26.75 24.76 19.67
CA LEU A 16 26.20 23.61 18.92
C LEU A 16 25.24 24.06 17.80
N ALA A 17 24.43 25.10 18.10
CA ALA A 17 23.51 25.68 17.11
C ALA A 17 24.25 26.37 15.95
N THR A 18 25.39 27.01 16.23
CA THR A 18 26.23 27.64 15.20
C THR A 18 26.92 26.57 14.35
N ALA A 19 27.44 25.50 14.97
CA ALA A 19 28.05 24.39 14.27
C ALA A 19 27.03 23.70 13.36
N SER A 20 25.82 23.43 13.85
CA SER A 20 24.73 22.86 13.07
C SER A 20 24.36 23.73 11.86
N ARG A 21 24.22 25.05 12.06
CA ARG A 21 23.92 25.99 10.97
C ARG A 21 25.03 26.09 9.93
N ALA A 22 26.30 25.97 10.33
CA ALA A 22 27.41 25.99 9.39
C ALA A 22 27.34 24.88 8.33
N PHE A 23 26.73 23.74 8.68
CA PHE A 23 26.46 22.66 7.73
C PHE A 23 25.10 22.82 7.05
N GLY A 24 24.07 23.31 7.79
CA GLY A 24 22.67 23.31 7.37
C GLY A 24 22.20 24.53 6.61
N GLU A 25 22.69 25.69 7.03
CA GLU A 25 22.28 26.98 6.50
C GLU A 25 23.55 27.86 6.34
N PRO A 26 24.48 27.45 5.44
CA PRO A 26 25.81 28.07 5.33
C PRO A 26 25.75 29.56 5.09
N ASP A 27 24.72 30.06 4.41
CA ASP A 27 24.53 31.48 4.12
C ASP A 27 24.13 32.32 5.35
N ARG A 28 23.70 31.66 6.44
CA ARG A 28 23.35 32.30 7.73
C ARG A 28 24.50 32.33 8.72
N VAL A 29 25.69 31.87 8.34
CA VAL A 29 26.87 31.84 9.17
C VAL A 29 27.99 32.59 8.45
N ALA A 30 28.65 33.48 9.17
CA ALA A 30 29.79 34.24 8.63
C ALA A 30 30.85 33.27 8.06
N ALA A 31 31.40 33.58 6.87
CA ALA A 31 32.32 32.71 6.13
C ALA A 31 33.49 32.20 7.00
N ALA A 32 34.17 33.10 7.75
CA ALA A 32 35.26 32.74 8.64
C ALA A 32 34.85 31.77 9.78
N THR A 33 33.59 31.85 10.25
CA THR A 33 33.08 30.95 11.29
C THR A 33 32.76 29.59 10.68
N ARG A 34 32.18 29.56 9.48
CA ARG A 34 31.90 28.35 8.70
C ARG A 34 33.20 27.59 8.41
N ASP A 35 34.25 28.29 7.95
CA ASP A 35 35.52 27.67 7.61
C ASP A 35 36.18 27.02 8.84
N ARG A 36 36.10 27.66 10.03
CA ARG A 36 36.57 27.06 11.29
C ARG A 36 35.81 25.79 11.65
N VAL A 37 34.46 25.77 11.46
CA VAL A 37 33.64 24.59 11.74
C VAL A 37 33.97 23.46 10.78
N LEU A 38 34.14 23.75 9.49
CA LEU A 38 34.50 22.75 8.47
C LEU A 38 35.92 22.18 8.73
N ALA A 39 36.88 23.03 9.09
CA ALA A 39 38.23 22.59 9.47
C ALA A 39 38.22 21.71 10.74
N ALA A 40 37.43 22.08 11.75
CA ALA A 40 37.26 21.26 12.96
C ALA A 40 36.62 19.90 12.65
N ALA A 41 35.61 19.87 11.78
CA ALA A 41 34.97 18.64 11.33
C ALA A 41 35.95 17.72 10.59
N ALA A 42 36.71 18.26 9.64
CA ALA A 42 37.72 17.50 8.90
C ALA A 42 38.78 16.91 9.82
N ALA A 43 39.25 17.68 10.82
CA ALA A 43 40.24 17.25 11.78
C ALA A 43 39.76 16.15 12.75
N LEU A 44 38.46 16.03 12.95
CA LEU A 44 37.81 15.00 13.77
C LEU A 44 37.26 13.84 12.95
N GLY A 45 37.39 13.85 11.62
CA GLY A 45 36.75 12.85 10.76
C GLY A 45 35.20 12.92 10.78
N TYR A 46 34.66 14.04 11.28
CA TYR A 46 33.21 14.22 11.35
C TYR A 46 32.65 14.49 9.96
N VAL A 47 31.82 13.59 9.51
CA VAL A 47 31.03 13.76 8.29
C VAL A 47 29.67 14.29 8.70
N ALA A 48 29.40 15.56 8.40
CA ALA A 48 28.08 16.11 8.61
C ALA A 48 27.05 15.29 7.83
N PRO A 49 25.85 15.08 8.36
CA PRO A 49 24.77 14.52 7.57
C PRO A 49 24.67 15.29 6.24
N SER A 50 24.70 14.60 5.12
CA SER A 50 24.76 15.19 3.77
C SER A 50 23.54 16.03 3.39
N ASN A 51 22.61 16.23 4.33
CA ASN A 51 21.38 16.99 4.12
C ASN A 51 21.05 17.86 5.35
N PRO A 52 21.63 19.07 5.48
CA PRO A 52 21.26 20.02 6.53
C PRO A 52 19.82 20.49 6.33
N GLY A 53 18.94 19.99 7.18
CA GLY A 53 17.48 20.26 7.15
C GLY A 53 16.63 19.13 6.60
N GLY A 54 17.20 18.13 5.91
CA GLY A 54 16.46 16.95 5.45
C GLY A 54 16.25 15.92 6.55
N ARG A 55 15.05 15.35 6.62
CA ARG A 55 14.68 14.26 7.54
C ARG A 55 15.05 12.90 6.95
N THR A 56 15.28 11.92 7.84
CA THR A 56 15.39 10.50 7.46
C THR A 56 14.21 9.77 8.04
N PHE A 57 13.41 9.12 7.21
CA PHE A 57 12.26 8.35 7.65
C PHE A 57 12.27 6.94 7.06
N GLY A 58 11.66 6.01 7.79
CA GLY A 58 11.46 4.64 7.36
C GLY A 58 10.16 4.49 6.58
N VAL A 59 10.18 3.68 5.52
CA VAL A 59 8.99 3.18 4.84
C VAL A 59 9.04 1.66 4.94
N ILE A 60 8.06 1.07 5.61
CA ILE A 60 7.96 -0.36 5.80
C ILE A 60 6.77 -0.87 4.97
N VAL A 61 7.03 -1.80 4.07
CA VAL A 61 6.03 -2.41 3.18
C VAL A 61 5.97 -3.92 3.37
N PRO A 62 4.82 -4.56 3.11
CA PRO A 62 4.69 -6.02 3.19
C PRO A 62 5.49 -6.77 2.12
N ASP A 63 5.48 -6.26 0.88
CA ASP A 63 6.11 -6.87 -0.28
C ASP A 63 6.35 -5.83 -1.38
N ILE A 64 7.60 -5.46 -1.62
CA ILE A 64 7.97 -4.47 -2.65
C ILE A 64 7.77 -5.00 -4.08
N SER A 65 7.68 -6.30 -4.27
CA SER A 65 7.38 -6.88 -5.58
C SER A 65 5.93 -6.68 -6.00
N ASN A 66 5.04 -6.38 -5.05
CA ASN A 66 3.66 -6.01 -5.34
C ASN A 66 3.61 -4.57 -5.88
N ALA A 67 3.09 -4.41 -7.10
CA ALA A 67 3.05 -3.16 -7.82
C ALA A 67 2.34 -2.01 -7.06
N VAL A 68 1.36 -2.31 -6.21
CA VAL A 68 0.68 -1.33 -5.34
C VAL A 68 1.67 -0.68 -4.38
N PHE A 69 2.47 -1.51 -3.67
CA PHE A 69 3.46 -0.98 -2.74
C PHE A 69 4.62 -0.30 -3.46
N ALA A 70 5.02 -0.81 -4.64
CA ALA A 70 6.02 -0.16 -5.46
C ALA A 70 5.57 1.25 -5.93
N ALA A 71 4.32 1.40 -6.37
CA ALA A 71 3.74 2.69 -6.77
C ALA A 71 3.64 3.66 -5.57
N LEU A 72 3.19 3.16 -4.42
CA LEU A 72 3.11 3.92 -3.17
C LEU A 72 4.49 4.45 -2.75
N VAL A 73 5.50 3.55 -2.71
CA VAL A 73 6.89 3.88 -2.38
C VAL A 73 7.47 4.90 -3.36
N LYS A 74 7.20 4.76 -4.66
CA LYS A 74 7.64 5.71 -5.67
C LYS A 74 7.05 7.10 -5.46
N SER A 75 5.77 7.19 -5.10
CA SER A 75 5.11 8.47 -4.79
C SER A 75 5.72 9.12 -3.55
N ILE A 76 5.92 8.35 -2.46
CA ILE A 76 6.59 8.81 -1.25
C ILE A 76 8.00 9.31 -1.58
N GLN A 77 8.78 8.54 -2.36
CA GLN A 77 10.14 8.88 -2.74
C GLN A 77 10.22 10.16 -3.56
N SER A 78 9.29 10.34 -4.52
CA SER A 78 9.22 11.56 -5.33
C SER A 78 9.01 12.80 -4.46
N GLN A 79 8.08 12.74 -3.53
CA GLN A 79 7.80 13.81 -2.58
C GLN A 79 9.00 14.06 -1.64
N ALA A 80 9.64 12.99 -1.16
CA ALA A 80 10.84 13.06 -0.32
C ALA A 80 12.00 13.75 -1.04
N TRP A 81 12.19 13.46 -2.32
CA TRP A 81 13.22 14.07 -3.15
C TRP A 81 13.08 15.59 -3.25
N HIS A 82 11.86 16.08 -3.48
CA HIS A 82 11.58 17.51 -3.53
C HIS A 82 11.87 18.21 -2.19
N GLY A 83 11.57 17.54 -1.08
CA GLY A 83 11.86 18.01 0.29
C GLY A 83 13.30 17.78 0.74
N ARG A 84 14.17 17.21 -0.10
CA ARG A 84 15.55 16.81 0.26
C ARG A 84 15.61 15.86 1.46
N HIS A 85 14.60 15.04 1.64
CA HIS A 85 14.55 14.02 2.69
C HIS A 85 15.20 12.72 2.23
N ARG A 86 15.60 11.88 3.19
CA ARG A 86 16.09 10.51 2.93
C ARG A 86 15.04 9.49 3.36
N MET A 87 14.87 8.48 2.55
CA MET A 87 13.96 7.37 2.79
C MET A 87 14.77 6.09 2.95
N VAL A 88 14.48 5.33 3.99
CA VAL A 88 14.96 3.96 4.21
C VAL A 88 13.79 3.03 3.96
N LEU A 89 13.87 2.23 2.90
CA LEU A 89 12.85 1.24 2.56
C LEU A 89 13.17 -0.10 3.22
N SER A 90 12.17 -0.70 3.82
CA SER A 90 12.25 -2.04 4.41
C SER A 90 11.06 -2.88 3.96
N ASP A 91 11.34 -4.13 3.62
CA ASP A 91 10.37 -5.13 3.16
C ASP A 91 10.23 -6.22 4.21
N THR A 92 8.99 -6.52 4.62
CA THR A 92 8.72 -7.54 5.64
C THR A 92 8.49 -8.92 5.04
N ASN A 93 8.37 -9.05 3.72
CA ASN A 93 8.02 -10.29 3.04
C ASN A 93 6.73 -10.93 3.61
N GLU A 94 5.73 -10.11 3.92
CA GLU A 94 4.47 -10.52 4.55
C GLU A 94 4.60 -11.14 5.95
N GLU A 95 5.79 -11.10 6.57
CA GLU A 95 6.09 -11.71 7.86
C GLU A 95 5.93 -10.73 9.03
N ALA A 96 4.97 -10.99 9.92
CA ALA A 96 4.75 -10.17 11.12
C ALA A 96 5.96 -10.14 12.08
N SER A 97 6.81 -11.17 12.07
CA SER A 97 8.06 -11.22 12.85
C SER A 97 9.05 -10.16 12.39
N ARG A 98 9.24 -10.01 11.08
CA ARG A 98 10.11 -8.99 10.50
C ARG A 98 9.54 -7.58 10.72
N GLU A 99 8.23 -7.41 10.58
CA GLU A 99 7.58 -6.13 10.88
C GLU A 99 7.86 -5.68 12.31
N ARG A 100 7.77 -6.61 13.28
CA ARG A 100 8.07 -6.36 14.70
C ARG A 100 9.53 -5.92 14.90
N GLU A 101 10.47 -6.59 14.27
CA GLU A 101 11.89 -6.27 14.33
C GLU A 101 12.15 -4.87 13.75
N LEU A 102 11.64 -4.58 12.56
CA LEU A 102 11.81 -3.30 11.89
C LEU A 102 11.21 -2.13 12.67
N LEU A 103 10.02 -2.31 13.27
CA LEU A 103 9.42 -1.28 14.14
C LEU A 103 10.27 -1.02 15.38
N THR A 104 10.89 -2.06 15.95
CA THR A 104 11.81 -1.90 17.09
C THR A 104 13.08 -1.11 16.70
N MET A 105 13.58 -1.34 15.48
CA MET A 105 14.75 -0.63 14.94
C MET A 105 14.44 0.80 14.47
N ALA A 106 13.18 1.13 14.26
CA ALA A 106 12.73 2.43 13.72
C ALA A 106 13.03 3.63 14.62
N ARG A 107 13.53 3.42 15.85
CA ARG A 107 13.98 4.50 16.76
C ARG A 107 15.18 5.32 16.22
N GLY A 108 15.80 4.86 15.14
CA GLY A 108 16.93 5.54 14.49
C GLY A 108 16.56 6.52 13.38
N VAL A 109 15.25 6.70 13.09
CA VAL A 109 14.74 7.61 12.07
C VAL A 109 13.84 8.67 12.66
N ASP A 110 13.62 9.77 11.92
CA ASP A 110 12.77 10.89 12.36
C ASP A 110 11.26 10.50 12.39
N GLY A 111 10.86 9.47 11.64
CA GLY A 111 9.49 8.96 11.61
C GLY A 111 9.34 7.76 10.68
N VAL A 112 8.17 7.14 10.69
CA VAL A 112 7.86 5.91 9.94
C VAL A 112 6.55 6.04 9.18
N ILE A 113 6.54 5.57 7.93
CA ILE A 113 5.33 5.24 7.17
C ILE A 113 5.24 3.71 7.15
N LEU A 114 4.19 3.18 7.78
CA LEU A 114 3.95 1.73 7.86
C LEU A 114 2.80 1.36 6.94
N CYS A 115 3.08 0.59 5.90
CA CYS A 115 2.11 0.25 4.86
C CYS A 115 1.47 -1.11 5.14
N SER A 116 0.14 -1.15 5.20
CA SER A 116 -0.67 -2.37 5.31
C SER A 116 -0.12 -3.40 6.31
N PRO A 117 0.07 -3.03 7.58
CA PRO A 117 0.73 -3.88 8.57
C PRO A 117 0.01 -5.20 8.82
N ARG A 118 0.79 -6.22 9.19
CA ARG A 118 0.29 -7.55 9.58
C ARG A 118 0.15 -7.68 11.10
N LEU A 119 0.87 -6.87 11.86
CA LEU A 119 0.76 -6.83 13.32
C LEU A 119 -0.57 -6.25 13.79
N PRO A 120 -1.10 -6.69 14.93
CA PRO A 120 -2.24 -6.06 15.58
C PRO A 120 -1.96 -4.59 15.96
N ALA A 121 -3.00 -3.74 15.95
CA ALA A 121 -2.86 -2.32 16.22
C ALA A 121 -2.19 -2.01 17.57
N HIS A 122 -2.52 -2.78 18.62
CA HIS A 122 -1.93 -2.59 19.95
C HIS A 122 -0.43 -2.90 20.01
N GLU A 123 0.05 -3.90 19.21
CA GLU A 123 1.48 -4.19 19.12
C GLU A 123 2.23 -3.07 18.38
N ILE A 124 1.69 -2.57 17.28
CA ILE A 124 2.29 -1.46 16.53
C ILE A 124 2.52 -0.28 17.46
N ARG A 125 1.52 0.08 18.27
CA ARG A 125 1.64 1.17 19.24
C ARG A 125 2.72 0.94 20.29
N ALA A 126 2.77 -0.27 20.85
CA ALA A 126 3.76 -0.62 21.86
C ALA A 126 5.19 -0.55 21.33
N LEU A 127 5.40 -0.99 20.09
CA LEU A 127 6.72 -1.06 19.45
C LEU A 127 7.25 0.30 19.01
N ILE A 128 6.40 1.13 18.40
CA ILE A 128 6.80 2.42 17.84
C ILE A 128 7.13 3.47 18.91
N GLY A 129 6.54 3.35 20.11
CA GLY A 129 6.78 4.26 21.22
C GLY A 129 6.43 5.72 20.88
N SER A 130 7.40 6.62 21.00
CA SER A 130 7.26 8.06 20.72
C SER A 130 7.64 8.45 19.27
N THR A 131 8.11 7.51 18.44
CA THR A 131 8.50 7.80 17.06
C THR A 131 7.26 8.20 16.24
N PRO A 132 7.29 9.36 15.54
CA PRO A 132 6.20 9.76 14.66
C PRO A 132 5.89 8.68 13.62
N ILE A 133 4.61 8.33 13.49
CA ILE A 133 4.17 7.29 12.55
C ILE A 133 2.91 7.72 11.81
N VAL A 134 2.83 7.33 10.53
CA VAL A 134 1.61 7.29 9.72
C VAL A 134 1.40 5.85 9.27
N VAL A 135 0.21 5.31 9.49
CA VAL A 135 -0.15 3.94 9.12
C VAL A 135 -1.08 3.97 7.92
N ILE A 136 -0.75 3.23 6.87
CA ILE A 136 -1.58 3.10 5.67
C ILE A 136 -2.32 1.77 5.69
N ASN A 137 -3.61 1.79 5.31
CA ASN A 137 -4.51 0.63 5.22
C ASN A 137 -4.69 -0.16 6.53
N ARG A 138 -4.58 0.52 7.66
CA ARG A 138 -4.99 -0.02 8.96
C ARG A 138 -5.29 1.10 9.93
N GLU A 139 -6.39 0.99 10.66
CA GLU A 139 -6.69 1.89 11.77
C GLU A 139 -5.87 1.47 13.00
N VAL A 140 -5.12 2.42 13.55
CA VAL A 140 -4.34 2.26 14.78
C VAL A 140 -4.65 3.43 15.69
N GLU A 141 -5.22 3.16 16.84
CA GLU A 141 -5.60 4.20 17.79
C GLU A 141 -4.44 5.14 18.15
N GLN A 142 -4.73 6.42 18.32
CA GLN A 142 -3.77 7.47 18.68
C GLN A 142 -2.61 7.64 17.66
N THR A 143 -2.76 7.13 16.44
CA THR A 143 -1.88 7.40 15.31
C THR A 143 -2.67 8.10 14.20
N THR A 144 -1.96 8.63 13.21
CA THR A 144 -2.58 9.03 11.96
C THR A 144 -2.69 7.81 11.06
N SER A 145 -3.92 7.43 10.73
CA SER A 145 -4.21 6.31 9.82
C SER A 145 -4.76 6.83 8.51
N LEU A 146 -4.19 6.39 7.40
CA LEU A 146 -4.62 6.74 6.05
C LEU A 146 -5.16 5.48 5.36
N LEU A 147 -6.45 5.45 5.06
CA LEU A 147 -7.09 4.31 4.42
C LEU A 147 -7.31 4.60 2.93
N LEU A 148 -6.73 3.78 2.09
CA LEU A 148 -7.02 3.73 0.65
C LEU A 148 -8.24 2.81 0.48
N GLU A 149 -9.44 3.39 0.67
CA GLU A 149 -10.67 2.61 0.69
C GLU A 149 -11.06 2.12 -0.70
N ALA A 150 -11.55 0.89 -0.77
CA ALA A 150 -12.12 0.33 -1.99
C ALA A 150 -13.66 0.35 -1.99
N ASP A 151 -14.30 0.79 -0.92
CA ASP A 151 -15.72 0.60 -0.64
C ASP A 151 -16.64 1.17 -1.71
N GLN A 152 -16.43 2.42 -2.13
CA GLN A 152 -17.26 3.05 -3.15
C GLN A 152 -17.10 2.36 -4.50
N GLY A 153 -15.87 2.08 -4.91
CA GLY A 153 -15.57 1.41 -6.17
C GLY A 153 -16.07 -0.04 -6.18
N LEU A 154 -15.99 -0.76 -5.04
CA LEU A 154 -16.53 -2.11 -4.91
C LEU A 154 -18.06 -2.13 -4.97
N ARG A 155 -18.73 -1.17 -4.34
CA ARG A 155 -20.19 -1.01 -4.51
C ARG A 155 -20.54 -0.81 -5.97
N GLN A 156 -19.84 0.11 -6.67
CA GLN A 156 -20.05 0.32 -8.11
C GLN A 156 -19.77 -0.94 -8.93
N ALA A 157 -18.76 -1.74 -8.55
CA ALA A 157 -18.44 -3.01 -9.23
C ALA A 157 -19.57 -4.04 -9.09
N VAL A 158 -20.12 -4.20 -7.89
CA VAL A 158 -21.26 -5.10 -7.67
C VAL A 158 -22.51 -4.62 -8.40
N GLU A 159 -22.84 -3.33 -8.33
CA GLU A 159 -23.96 -2.70 -9.04
C GLU A 159 -23.81 -2.87 -10.56
N HIS A 160 -22.60 -2.65 -11.10
CA HIS A 160 -22.28 -2.85 -12.52
C HIS A 160 -22.52 -4.30 -12.96
N LEU A 161 -21.99 -5.28 -12.21
CA LEU A 161 -22.18 -6.68 -12.50
C LEU A 161 -23.65 -7.11 -12.39
N ALA A 162 -24.37 -6.62 -11.37
CA ALA A 162 -25.81 -6.85 -11.21
C ALA A 162 -26.62 -6.29 -12.39
N ALA A 163 -26.27 -5.09 -12.87
CA ALA A 163 -26.90 -4.46 -14.04
C ALA A 163 -26.62 -5.23 -15.34
N LEU A 164 -25.48 -5.91 -15.46
CA LEU A 164 -25.15 -6.83 -16.54
C LEU A 164 -25.87 -8.20 -16.42
N GLY A 165 -26.68 -8.41 -15.39
CA GLY A 165 -27.48 -9.61 -15.18
C GLY A 165 -26.81 -10.70 -14.36
N HIS A 166 -25.62 -10.49 -13.83
CA HIS A 166 -24.97 -11.45 -12.93
C HIS A 166 -25.74 -11.57 -11.62
N ARG A 167 -26.05 -12.79 -11.19
CA ARG A 167 -26.81 -13.10 -9.97
C ARG A 167 -25.95 -13.78 -8.92
N VAL A 168 -24.90 -14.46 -9.35
CA VAL A 168 -23.89 -15.09 -8.49
C VAL A 168 -22.53 -14.55 -8.89
N ILE A 169 -21.82 -13.94 -7.94
CA ILE A 169 -20.50 -13.38 -8.12
C ILE A 169 -19.53 -14.10 -7.18
N ALA A 170 -18.43 -14.62 -7.71
CA ALA A 170 -17.36 -15.16 -6.89
C ALA A 170 -16.49 -14.02 -6.34
N TYR A 171 -16.00 -14.13 -5.11
CA TYR A 171 -14.95 -13.29 -4.58
C TYR A 171 -13.71 -14.13 -4.25
N VAL A 172 -12.61 -13.88 -4.96
CA VAL A 172 -11.33 -14.51 -4.67
C VAL A 172 -10.64 -13.69 -3.57
N ASN A 173 -10.57 -14.27 -2.36
CA ASN A 173 -9.97 -13.61 -1.21
C ASN A 173 -8.45 -13.44 -1.36
N GLY A 174 -7.93 -12.39 -0.75
CA GLY A 174 -6.49 -12.17 -0.58
C GLY A 174 -5.91 -12.90 0.64
N PRO A 175 -4.69 -12.52 1.08
CA PRO A 175 -4.06 -13.13 2.25
C PRO A 175 -4.93 -13.02 3.51
N ALA A 176 -5.02 -14.11 4.28
CA ALA A 176 -5.86 -14.16 5.49
C ALA A 176 -5.42 -13.15 6.57
N SER A 177 -4.14 -12.76 6.59
CA SER A 177 -3.60 -11.75 7.51
C SER A 177 -3.86 -10.31 7.06
N SER A 178 -4.42 -10.10 5.86
CA SER A 178 -4.64 -8.77 5.29
C SER A 178 -5.91 -8.13 5.86
N TRP A 179 -5.75 -7.03 6.60
CA TRP A 179 -6.88 -6.21 7.03
C TRP A 179 -7.73 -5.70 5.86
N ALA A 180 -7.06 -5.33 4.75
CA ALA A 180 -7.75 -4.89 3.53
C ALA A 180 -8.62 -6.00 2.92
N ASN A 181 -8.23 -7.28 3.05
CA ASN A 181 -9.06 -8.38 2.58
C ASN A 181 -10.42 -8.44 3.31
N ASP A 182 -10.39 -8.31 4.63
CA ASP A 182 -11.62 -8.32 5.42
C ASP A 182 -12.50 -7.10 5.15
N ALA A 183 -11.90 -5.92 4.94
CA ALA A 183 -12.63 -4.71 4.58
C ALA A 183 -13.29 -4.87 3.21
N ARG A 184 -12.54 -5.31 2.18
CA ARG A 184 -13.05 -5.56 0.83
C ARG A 184 -14.19 -6.58 0.82
N ARG A 185 -14.04 -7.69 1.54
CA ARG A 185 -15.08 -8.72 1.65
C ARG A 185 -16.37 -8.17 2.26
N ARG A 186 -16.30 -7.45 3.37
CA ARG A 186 -17.48 -6.83 3.99
C ARG A 186 -18.18 -5.84 3.05
N SER A 187 -17.41 -5.02 2.33
CA SER A 187 -17.94 -4.06 1.37
C SER A 187 -18.69 -4.74 0.22
N ILE A 188 -18.11 -5.81 -0.34
CA ILE A 188 -18.72 -6.62 -1.40
C ILE A 188 -20.00 -7.29 -0.90
N GLU A 189 -19.98 -7.94 0.26
CA GLU A 189 -21.14 -8.61 0.86
C GLU A 189 -22.28 -7.61 1.12
N GLN A 190 -21.95 -6.42 1.62
CA GLN A 190 -22.95 -5.36 1.87
C GLN A 190 -23.56 -4.84 0.56
N ALA A 191 -22.74 -4.59 -0.46
CA ALA A 191 -23.22 -4.14 -1.76
C ALA A 191 -24.09 -5.21 -2.45
N ALA A 192 -23.71 -6.48 -2.35
CA ALA A 192 -24.43 -7.61 -2.91
C ALA A 192 -25.82 -7.78 -2.27
N ALA A 193 -25.91 -7.66 -0.95
CA ALA A 193 -27.19 -7.70 -0.25
C ALA A 193 -28.17 -6.62 -0.75
N SER A 194 -27.64 -5.41 -1.03
CA SER A 194 -28.45 -4.30 -1.57
C SER A 194 -28.84 -4.47 -3.03
N SER A 195 -28.09 -5.26 -3.80
CA SER A 195 -28.28 -5.47 -5.24
C SER A 195 -28.99 -6.79 -5.59
N GLY A 196 -29.34 -7.60 -4.59
CA GLY A 196 -29.96 -8.92 -4.79
C GLY A 196 -29.03 -9.93 -5.49
N VAL A 197 -27.73 -9.88 -5.20
CA VAL A 197 -26.69 -10.73 -5.77
C VAL A 197 -26.14 -11.64 -4.68
N GLU A 198 -25.88 -12.91 -5.00
CA GLU A 198 -25.20 -13.86 -4.13
C GLU A 198 -23.69 -13.74 -4.28
N ILE A 199 -22.95 -13.78 -3.15
CA ILE A 199 -21.49 -13.83 -3.14
C ILE A 199 -21.02 -15.23 -2.74
N VAL A 200 -20.20 -15.85 -3.58
CA VAL A 200 -19.52 -17.10 -3.29
C VAL A 200 -18.04 -16.80 -2.98
N ALA A 201 -17.66 -16.96 -1.73
CA ALA A 201 -16.28 -16.75 -1.32
C ALA A 201 -15.39 -17.92 -1.78
N VAL A 202 -14.34 -17.60 -2.53
CA VAL A 202 -13.28 -18.54 -2.91
C VAL A 202 -12.07 -18.31 -2.01
N GLY A 203 -11.49 -19.38 -1.51
CA GLY A 203 -10.46 -19.40 -0.46
C GLY A 203 -9.33 -18.37 -0.59
N ASN A 204 -8.55 -18.21 0.47
CA ASN A 204 -7.49 -17.22 0.54
C ASN A 204 -6.33 -17.54 -0.42
N GLN A 205 -5.85 -16.51 -1.12
CA GLN A 205 -4.76 -16.58 -2.07
C GLN A 205 -3.65 -15.59 -1.72
N ALA A 206 -2.43 -15.86 -2.16
CA ALA A 206 -1.39 -14.83 -2.20
C ALA A 206 -1.81 -13.70 -3.16
N ALA A 207 -1.46 -12.46 -2.83
CA ALA A 207 -1.82 -11.27 -3.62
C ALA A 207 -0.98 -11.14 -4.91
N THR A 208 -0.80 -12.23 -5.65
CA THR A 208 0.09 -12.38 -6.81
C THR A 208 -0.62 -13.01 -8.00
N VAL A 209 0.00 -12.92 -9.19
CA VAL A 209 -0.46 -13.62 -10.40
C VAL A 209 -0.59 -15.14 -10.17
N HIS A 210 0.37 -15.73 -9.43
CA HIS A 210 0.32 -17.18 -9.12
C HIS A 210 -0.87 -17.53 -8.20
N GLY A 211 -1.21 -16.67 -7.23
CA GLY A 211 -2.38 -16.86 -6.39
C GLY A 211 -3.68 -16.84 -7.20
N GLY A 212 -3.76 -15.94 -8.19
CA GLY A 212 -4.90 -15.91 -9.11
C GLY A 212 -4.99 -17.14 -9.99
N LEU A 213 -3.86 -17.60 -10.53
CA LEU A 213 -3.81 -18.84 -11.32
C LEU A 213 -4.30 -20.05 -10.51
N ALA A 214 -3.86 -20.16 -9.27
CA ALA A 214 -4.26 -21.25 -8.37
C ALA A 214 -5.77 -21.24 -8.04
N ALA A 215 -6.41 -20.07 -8.00
CA ALA A 215 -7.84 -19.93 -7.72
C ALA A 215 -8.75 -20.37 -8.86
N ALA A 216 -8.25 -20.50 -10.09
CA ALA A 216 -9.06 -20.66 -11.30
C ALA A 216 -9.98 -21.89 -11.26
N ALA A 217 -9.48 -23.04 -10.84
CA ALA A 217 -10.28 -24.27 -10.74
C ALA A 217 -11.41 -24.14 -9.71
N SER A 218 -11.13 -23.49 -8.56
CA SER A 218 -12.13 -23.26 -7.53
C SER A 218 -13.21 -22.28 -7.99
N VAL A 219 -12.85 -21.21 -8.72
CA VAL A 219 -13.80 -20.29 -9.34
C VAL A 219 -14.64 -21.01 -10.39
N ALA A 220 -14.01 -21.80 -11.26
CA ALA A 220 -14.68 -22.55 -12.30
C ALA A 220 -15.72 -23.56 -11.76
N ALA A 221 -15.50 -24.10 -10.57
CA ALA A 221 -16.41 -25.03 -9.88
C ALA A 221 -17.63 -24.35 -9.25
N THR A 222 -17.66 -23.01 -9.18
CA THR A 222 -18.83 -22.28 -8.66
C THR A 222 -19.89 -22.07 -9.74
N SER A 223 -21.13 -21.69 -9.31
CA SER A 223 -22.19 -21.22 -10.21
C SER A 223 -22.02 -19.76 -10.66
N ALA A 224 -20.95 -19.08 -10.23
CA ALA A 224 -20.73 -17.69 -10.54
C ALA A 224 -20.46 -17.46 -12.03
N THR A 225 -21.02 -16.39 -12.57
CA THR A 225 -20.78 -15.91 -13.95
C THR A 225 -19.90 -14.66 -13.98
N ALA A 226 -19.59 -14.11 -12.81
CA ALA A 226 -18.64 -13.03 -12.63
C ALA A 226 -17.78 -13.27 -11.40
N VAL A 227 -16.60 -12.65 -11.37
CA VAL A 227 -15.68 -12.73 -10.25
C VAL A 227 -15.08 -11.36 -9.96
N ILE A 228 -15.04 -11.01 -8.68
CA ILE A 228 -14.23 -9.91 -8.17
C ILE A 228 -12.99 -10.54 -7.54
N ALA A 229 -11.82 -10.18 -8.01
CA ALA A 229 -10.54 -10.66 -7.45
C ALA A 229 -10.01 -9.69 -6.41
N TYR A 230 -9.25 -10.22 -5.45
CA TYR A 230 -8.64 -9.43 -4.38
C TYR A 230 -7.87 -8.20 -4.89
N ASN A 231 -7.11 -8.36 -5.98
CA ASN A 231 -6.41 -7.27 -6.65
C ASN A 231 -6.21 -7.57 -8.15
N ASP A 232 -5.62 -6.63 -8.89
CA ASP A 232 -5.39 -6.78 -10.33
C ASP A 232 -4.45 -7.95 -10.66
N LEU A 233 -3.41 -8.19 -9.85
CA LEU A 233 -2.49 -9.31 -10.09
C LEU A 233 -3.20 -10.66 -9.95
N VAL A 234 -4.06 -10.79 -8.93
CA VAL A 234 -4.91 -11.97 -8.77
C VAL A 234 -5.90 -12.09 -9.93
N ALA A 235 -6.51 -10.98 -10.38
CA ALA A 235 -7.43 -10.97 -11.52
C ALA A 235 -6.76 -11.45 -12.82
N LEU A 236 -5.55 -10.97 -13.11
CA LEU A 236 -4.78 -11.35 -14.30
C LEU A 236 -4.35 -12.81 -14.26
N GLY A 237 -3.89 -13.28 -13.10
CA GLY A 237 -3.57 -14.69 -12.88
C GLY A 237 -4.79 -15.59 -13.03
N LEU A 238 -5.91 -15.20 -12.44
CA LEU A 238 -7.19 -15.92 -12.56
C LEU A 238 -7.62 -16.03 -14.01
N ARG A 239 -7.59 -14.94 -14.78
CA ARG A 239 -7.92 -14.97 -16.23
C ARG A 239 -7.03 -15.95 -17.00
N SER A 240 -5.74 -15.97 -16.68
CA SER A 240 -4.81 -16.93 -17.30
C SER A 240 -5.20 -18.37 -16.96
N GLY A 241 -5.57 -18.65 -15.71
CA GLY A 241 -6.01 -19.98 -15.30
C GLY A 241 -7.37 -20.38 -15.89
N LEU A 242 -8.34 -19.47 -15.94
CA LEU A 242 -9.64 -19.72 -16.58
C LEU A 242 -9.49 -20.05 -18.07
N ARG A 243 -8.59 -19.35 -18.79
CA ARG A 243 -8.29 -19.65 -20.19
C ARG A 243 -7.68 -21.05 -20.37
N GLN A 244 -6.86 -21.53 -19.43
CA GLN A 244 -6.34 -22.93 -19.47
C GLN A 244 -7.46 -23.95 -19.27
N LEU A 245 -8.54 -23.56 -18.61
CA LEU A 245 -9.77 -24.37 -18.45
C LEU A 245 -10.79 -24.15 -19.58
N SER A 246 -10.40 -23.45 -20.66
CA SER A 246 -11.27 -23.08 -21.79
C SER A 246 -12.47 -22.22 -21.39
N ILE A 247 -12.34 -21.42 -20.33
CA ILE A 247 -13.33 -20.43 -19.88
C ILE A 247 -12.86 -19.04 -20.36
N ASP A 248 -13.64 -18.44 -21.24
CA ASP A 248 -13.31 -17.15 -21.83
C ASP A 248 -13.68 -15.95 -20.93
N CYS A 249 -12.89 -14.91 -20.99
CA CYS A 249 -13.16 -13.64 -20.33
C CYS A 249 -13.22 -12.52 -21.38
N PRO A 250 -14.32 -11.76 -21.45
CA PRO A 250 -15.50 -11.80 -20.56
C PRO A 250 -16.61 -12.77 -20.99
N GLY A 251 -16.44 -13.51 -22.08
CA GLY A 251 -17.48 -14.31 -22.74
C GLY A 251 -18.22 -15.26 -21.82
N ASP A 252 -17.52 -16.04 -21.00
CA ASP A 252 -18.07 -17.02 -20.07
C ASP A 252 -17.99 -16.53 -18.61
N MET A 253 -17.00 -15.68 -18.29
CA MET A 253 -16.77 -15.17 -16.95
C MET A 253 -16.33 -13.70 -16.99
N SER A 254 -17.14 -12.81 -16.45
CA SER A 254 -16.74 -11.43 -16.19
C SER A 254 -15.72 -11.36 -15.05
N VAL A 255 -14.65 -10.55 -15.21
CA VAL A 255 -13.60 -10.43 -14.21
C VAL A 255 -13.38 -8.97 -13.86
N VAL A 256 -13.40 -8.65 -12.55
CA VAL A 256 -13.10 -7.33 -12.00
C VAL A 256 -11.90 -7.44 -11.07
N GLY A 257 -10.94 -6.51 -11.23
CA GLY A 257 -9.79 -6.35 -10.35
C GLY A 257 -9.98 -5.22 -9.35
N ILE A 258 -8.95 -4.99 -8.54
CA ILE A 258 -8.82 -3.84 -7.63
C ILE A 258 -7.39 -3.36 -7.74
N ASP A 259 -7.18 -2.08 -7.67
CA ASP A 259 -6.00 -1.22 -7.62
C ASP A 259 -5.85 -0.34 -8.88
N ASP A 260 -6.35 -0.76 -10.04
CA ASP A 260 -6.25 -0.08 -11.34
C ASP A 260 -4.80 0.20 -11.76
N LEU A 261 -3.96 -0.84 -11.67
CA LEU A 261 -2.56 -0.78 -12.11
C LEU A 261 -2.45 -0.61 -13.64
N ASP A 262 -1.34 -0.04 -14.13
CA ASP A 262 -1.08 0.12 -15.55
C ASP A 262 -1.23 -1.20 -16.34
N VAL A 263 -0.85 -2.32 -15.75
CA VAL A 263 -0.98 -3.64 -16.35
C VAL A 263 -2.46 -4.04 -16.55
N ALA A 264 -3.39 -3.51 -15.76
CA ALA A 264 -4.83 -3.74 -15.96
C ALA A 264 -5.32 -3.12 -17.27
N ALA A 265 -4.89 -1.90 -17.58
CA ALA A 265 -5.21 -1.22 -18.82
C ALA A 265 -4.48 -1.81 -20.03
N ALA A 266 -3.27 -2.35 -19.84
CA ALA A 266 -2.46 -2.97 -20.90
C ALA A 266 -2.81 -4.43 -21.19
N SER A 267 -3.68 -5.07 -20.40
CA SER A 267 -4.06 -6.47 -20.58
C SER A 267 -5.09 -6.65 -21.71
N GLU A 268 -5.16 -7.84 -22.32
CA GLU A 268 -6.16 -8.16 -23.35
C GLU A 268 -7.04 -9.33 -22.88
N PRO A 269 -8.38 -9.09 -22.78
CA PRO A 269 -9.06 -7.81 -22.78
C PRO A 269 -8.62 -6.92 -21.60
N GLU A 270 -8.74 -5.59 -21.76
CA GLU A 270 -8.45 -4.63 -20.71
C GLU A 270 -9.26 -4.91 -19.45
N LEU A 271 -8.60 -4.93 -18.28
CA LEU A 271 -9.25 -5.30 -17.03
C LEU A 271 -10.08 -4.16 -16.45
N THR A 272 -11.37 -4.39 -16.22
CA THR A 272 -12.24 -3.58 -15.37
C THR A 272 -11.70 -3.67 -13.94
N SER A 273 -11.43 -2.53 -13.31
CA SER A 273 -10.80 -2.52 -11.99
C SER A 273 -11.29 -1.37 -11.12
N VAL A 274 -11.28 -1.57 -9.82
CA VAL A 274 -11.53 -0.53 -8.83
C VAL A 274 -10.25 0.26 -8.62
N ARG A 275 -10.25 1.53 -9.03
CA ARG A 275 -9.14 2.45 -8.80
C ARG A 275 -9.12 2.90 -7.34
N VAL A 276 -8.02 2.67 -6.64
CA VAL A 276 -7.72 3.23 -5.33
C VAL A 276 -6.67 4.33 -5.45
N ALA A 277 -6.67 5.30 -4.52
CA ALA A 277 -5.85 6.51 -4.62
C ALA A 277 -4.39 6.27 -4.18
N ILE A 278 -3.66 5.35 -4.84
CA ILE A 278 -2.32 4.89 -4.44
C ILE A 278 -1.31 6.04 -4.41
N GLU A 279 -1.16 6.76 -5.52
CA GLU A 279 -0.17 7.83 -5.65
C GLU A 279 -0.47 9.00 -4.70
N HIS A 280 -1.74 9.40 -4.61
CA HIS A 280 -2.17 10.44 -3.68
C HIS A 280 -1.95 10.00 -2.23
N GLY A 281 -2.25 8.74 -1.90
CA GLY A 281 -2.00 8.17 -0.59
C GLY A 281 -0.52 8.17 -0.21
N GLY A 282 0.37 7.90 -1.17
CA GLY A 282 1.81 7.96 -0.96
C GLY A 282 2.29 9.39 -0.63
N SER A 283 1.95 10.37 -1.45
CA SER A 283 2.35 11.77 -1.22
C SER A 283 1.76 12.32 0.08
N LEU A 284 0.47 12.11 0.32
CA LEU A 284 -0.22 12.57 1.53
C LEU A 284 0.36 11.92 2.80
N SER A 285 0.75 10.65 2.75
CA SER A 285 1.34 9.98 3.92
C SER A 285 2.63 10.64 4.39
N LEU A 286 3.47 11.10 3.46
CA LEU A 286 4.68 11.83 3.80
C LEU A 286 4.37 13.23 4.35
N GLU A 287 3.43 13.95 3.78
CA GLU A 287 3.00 15.26 4.28
C GLU A 287 2.53 15.15 5.73
N LEU A 288 1.65 14.20 6.02
CA LEU A 288 1.15 13.93 7.37
C LEU A 288 2.28 13.56 8.34
N LEU A 289 3.24 12.74 7.88
CA LEU A 289 4.40 12.38 8.70
C LEU A 289 5.26 13.60 9.03
N LEU A 290 5.54 14.47 8.05
CA LEU A 290 6.34 15.68 8.25
C LEU A 290 5.64 16.69 9.16
N GLU A 291 4.32 16.82 9.10
CA GLU A 291 3.53 17.62 10.04
C GLU A 291 3.68 17.09 11.48
N ARG A 292 3.60 15.76 11.67
CA ARG A 292 3.81 15.14 12.99
C ARG A 292 5.22 15.37 13.52
N ILE A 293 6.24 15.19 12.70
CA ILE A 293 7.65 15.43 13.07
C ILE A 293 7.87 16.91 13.49
N SER A 294 7.20 17.84 12.82
CA SER A 294 7.31 19.27 13.12
C SER A 294 6.44 19.76 14.27
N GLY A 295 5.63 18.89 14.87
CA GLY A 295 4.69 19.24 15.94
C GLY A 295 3.49 20.08 15.47
N ARG A 296 3.23 20.17 14.16
CA ARG A 296 2.10 20.90 13.56
C ARG A 296 0.89 20.02 13.24
N ALA A 297 1.03 18.71 13.43
CA ALA A 297 -0.03 17.79 13.10
C ALA A 297 -1.30 18.07 13.91
N ALA A 298 -2.44 17.95 13.26
CA ALA A 298 -3.72 17.82 13.91
C ALA A 298 -3.75 16.60 14.87
N ALA A 299 -4.77 16.51 15.71
CA ALA A 299 -4.97 15.32 16.54
C ALA A 299 -4.95 14.04 15.67
N PRO A 300 -4.43 12.93 16.21
CA PRO A 300 -4.49 11.64 15.53
C PRO A 300 -5.91 11.32 15.05
N GLY A 301 -6.02 10.76 13.85
CA GLY A 301 -7.32 10.45 13.25
C GLY A 301 -7.19 9.57 12.02
N VAL A 302 -8.35 9.18 11.47
CA VAL A 302 -8.45 8.37 10.27
C VAL A 302 -8.81 9.25 9.09
N ILE A 303 -7.98 9.22 8.06
CA ILE A 303 -8.22 9.88 6.78
C ILE A 303 -8.57 8.79 5.77
N ARG A 304 -9.65 8.99 5.02
CA ARG A 304 -10.15 8.02 4.04
C ARG A 304 -10.05 8.61 2.65
N LEU A 305 -9.42 7.89 1.73
CA LEU A 305 -9.36 8.23 0.32
C LEU A 305 -10.30 7.32 -0.46
N GLU A 306 -11.21 7.92 -1.19
CA GLU A 306 -12.24 7.22 -1.93
C GLU A 306 -11.71 6.52 -3.19
N SER A 307 -12.48 5.55 -3.68
CA SER A 307 -12.21 4.77 -4.88
C SER A 307 -13.33 4.89 -5.90
N GLN A 308 -13.07 4.46 -7.13
CA GLN A 308 -14.07 4.40 -8.20
C GLN A 308 -13.86 3.18 -9.10
N LEU A 309 -14.93 2.68 -9.70
CA LEU A 309 -14.84 1.64 -10.72
C LEU A 309 -14.41 2.24 -12.06
N ILE A 310 -13.41 1.63 -12.68
CA ILE A 310 -12.98 1.90 -14.05
C ILE A 310 -13.43 0.74 -14.92
N VAL A 311 -14.52 0.94 -15.66
CA VAL A 311 -15.08 -0.07 -16.55
C VAL A 311 -14.25 -0.16 -17.83
N ARG A 312 -13.87 -1.40 -18.20
CA ARG A 312 -13.14 -1.73 -19.42
C ARG A 312 -13.78 -2.95 -20.10
N ARG A 313 -12.99 -3.83 -20.69
CA ARG A 313 -13.45 -4.89 -21.59
C ARG A 313 -13.52 -6.28 -20.95
N SER A 314 -13.20 -6.44 -19.67
CA SER A 314 -13.22 -7.74 -18.98
C SER A 314 -14.55 -8.10 -18.34
N THR A 315 -15.60 -7.32 -18.59
CA THR A 315 -16.99 -7.58 -18.15
C THR A 315 -17.95 -7.52 -19.32
N ALA A 316 -18.95 -8.37 -19.33
CA ALA A 316 -20.00 -8.46 -20.35
C ALA A 316 -21.34 -8.86 -19.72
N VAL A 317 -22.42 -8.84 -20.50
CA VAL A 317 -23.75 -9.32 -20.08
C VAL A 317 -23.64 -10.79 -19.66
N ALA A 318 -24.23 -11.13 -18.53
CA ALA A 318 -24.25 -12.48 -18.01
C ALA A 318 -24.86 -13.46 -19.03
N ARG A 319 -24.15 -14.54 -19.32
CA ARG A 319 -24.71 -15.67 -20.06
C ARG A 319 -25.14 -16.73 -19.07
N GLU A 320 -26.30 -17.35 -19.34
CA GLU A 320 -26.67 -18.58 -18.62
C GLU A 320 -25.55 -19.60 -18.87
N ARG A 321 -24.80 -19.98 -17.83
CA ARG A 321 -23.94 -21.15 -17.94
C ARG A 321 -24.86 -22.34 -18.19
N ALA A 322 -24.69 -23.03 -19.32
CA ALA A 322 -25.31 -24.32 -19.54
C ALA A 322 -24.99 -25.20 -18.31
N THR A 323 -26.04 -25.65 -17.65
CA THR A 323 -25.97 -26.37 -16.38
C THR A 323 -25.05 -27.56 -16.56
N SER A 324 -23.88 -27.49 -15.90
CA SER A 324 -22.97 -28.59 -15.56
C SER A 324 -22.34 -29.42 -16.69
N LEU A 325 -21.01 -29.33 -16.74
CA LEU A 325 -20.12 -30.41 -17.23
C LEU A 325 -20.43 -31.79 -16.59
N LEU A 326 -21.20 -31.82 -15.49
CA LEU A 326 -21.62 -33.03 -14.80
C LEU A 326 -22.85 -33.70 -15.43
N ASP A 327 -23.65 -32.99 -16.24
CA ASP A 327 -24.79 -33.61 -16.93
C ASP A 327 -24.38 -34.47 -18.16
N HIS A 328 -23.15 -34.29 -18.66
CA HIS A 328 -22.58 -35.15 -19.69
C HIS A 328 -21.94 -36.44 -19.16
N LEU A 329 -21.87 -36.61 -17.83
CA LEU A 329 -21.32 -37.81 -17.19
C LEU A 329 -22.38 -38.68 -16.49
N ARG A 330 -23.69 -38.42 -16.72
CA ARG A 330 -24.74 -39.37 -16.31
C ARG A 330 -24.95 -40.36 -17.42
N PRO A 331 -24.89 -41.68 -17.09
CA PRO A 331 -25.05 -42.76 -18.03
C PRO A 331 -26.47 -42.84 -18.60
#